data_87066d517fd332404ca8faca25cc3cd0
#
_entry.id   87066d517fd332404ca8faca25cc3cd0
#
_cell.length_a   1.000
_cell.length_b   1.000
_cell.length_c   1.000
_cell.angle_alpha   90.00
_cell.angle_beta   90.00
_cell.angle_gamma   90.00
#
_symmetry.space_group_name_H-M   'P 1'
#
loop_
_entity.id
_entity.type
_entity.pdbx_description
1 polymer ?
#
loop_
_entity_poly.entity_id
_entity_poly.type
_entity_poly.pdbx_seq_one_letter_code
_entity_poly.pdbx_strand_id
1 'polypeptide(L)' 'MRLLRAETGFTIHGYLTDKRLRVARDLIARGMRTTDACYQCGYHDYSAFSRAYKKRFQVSPRADQTKGAQ' A
#
# COMPACT_ATOMS: atom_id res chain seq x y z
N MET A 1 21.13 15.43 -4.16
CA MET A 1 20.89 14.95 -4.41
C MET A 1 20.95 14.32 -4.83
N ARG A 2 21.15 14.15 -4.95
CA ARG A 2 21.09 13.47 -5.53
C ARG A 2 21.03 12.64 -5.49
N LEU A 3 21.13 12.14 -4.89
CA LEU A 3 21.05 11.25 -4.84
C LEU A 3 20.70 10.60 -5.03
N LEU A 4 20.75 10.61 -4.95
CA LEU A 4 20.42 9.93 -5.17
C LEU A 4 20.25 9.43 -5.86
N ARG A 5 20.48 9.31 -6.39
CA ARG A 5 20.26 8.99 -7.25
C ARG A 5 20.38 8.04 -8.06
N ALA A 6 21.13 7.57 -8.32
CA ALA A 6 21.48 6.67 -9.35
C ALA A 6 20.80 5.38 -9.18
N GLU A 7 21.09 4.75 -8.28
CA GLU A 7 20.34 3.59 -7.94
C GLU A 7 18.89 3.95 -7.78
N THR A 8 18.62 5.20 -8.01
CA THR A 8 17.32 5.72 -7.71
C THR A 8 16.24 5.31 -8.68
N GLY A 9 16.56 4.97 -9.90
CA GLY A 9 15.52 4.60 -10.83
C GLY A 9 14.62 3.54 -10.25
N PHE A 10 15.21 2.49 -9.82
CA PHE A 10 14.49 1.38 -9.23
C PHE A 10 13.97 1.75 -7.84
N THR A 11 14.71 2.57 -7.14
CA THR A 11 14.32 3.01 -5.82
C THR A 11 13.07 3.88 -5.85
N ILE A 12 12.96 4.73 -6.87
CA ILE A 12 11.79 5.58 -7.02
C ILE A 12 10.54 4.74 -7.19
N HIS A 13 10.64 3.70 -7.98
CA HIS A 13 9.51 2.82 -8.20
C HIS A 13 9.08 2.16 -6.90
N GLY A 14 10.03 1.67 -6.14
CA GLY A 14 9.74 1.05 -4.86
C GLY A 14 9.17 2.04 -3.87
N TYR A 15 9.65 3.26 -3.93
CA TYR A 15 9.15 4.31 -3.04
C TYR A 15 7.67 4.60 -3.29
N LEU A 16 7.29 4.70 -4.56
CA LEU A 16 5.89 4.95 -4.89
C LEU A 16 4.99 3.83 -4.41
N THR A 17 5.43 2.60 -4.61
CA THR A 17 4.66 1.45 -4.16
C THR A 17 4.50 1.47 -2.65
N ASP A 18 5.59 1.71 -1.95
CA ASP A 18 5.55 1.75 -0.50
C ASP A 18 4.63 2.86 0.00
N LYS A 19 4.71 4.03 -0.61
CA LYS A 19 3.88 5.15 -0.21
C LYS A 19 2.41 4.86 -0.43
N ARG A 20 2.07 4.26 -1.57
CA ARG A 20 0.69 3.90 -1.85
C ARG A 20 0.15 2.92 -0.82
N LEU A 21 0.96 1.93 -0.47
CA LEU A 21 0.54 0.94 0.50
C LEU A 21 0.36 1.54 1.88
N ARG A 22 1.21 2.47 2.25
CA ARG A 22 1.07 3.14 3.54
C ARG A 22 -0.18 3.99 3.61
N VAL A 23 -0.49 4.67 2.52
CA VAL A 23 -1.73 5.44 2.45
C VAL A 23 -2.93 4.52 2.60
N ALA A 24 -2.91 3.40 1.88
CA ALA A 24 -4.01 2.45 1.96
C ALA A 24 -4.17 1.91 3.37
N ARG A 25 -3.07 1.59 4.01
CA ARG A 25 -3.11 1.07 5.39
C ARG A 25 -3.74 2.10 6.32
N ASP A 26 -3.38 3.35 6.16
CA ASP A 26 -3.94 4.42 6.97
C ASP A 26 -5.45 4.54 6.76
N LEU A 27 -5.88 4.47 5.50
CA LEU A 27 -7.30 4.55 5.18
C LEU A 27 -8.06 3.37 5.76
N ILE A 28 -7.48 2.19 5.68
CA ILE A 28 -8.11 0.99 6.25
C ILE A 28 -8.23 1.13 7.77
N ALA A 29 -7.21 1.66 8.39
CA ALA A 29 -7.23 1.87 9.84
C ALA A 29 -8.31 2.85 10.25
N ARG A 30 -8.68 3.75 9.35
CA ARG A 30 -9.75 4.71 9.61
C ARG A 30 -11.14 4.15 9.34
N GLY A 31 -11.22 2.91 8.89
CA GLY A 31 -12.49 2.26 8.64
C GLY A 31 -12.89 2.15 7.19
N MET A 32 -12.03 2.58 6.27
CA MET A 32 -12.34 2.47 4.86
C MET A 32 -12.27 1.02 4.42
N ARG A 33 -13.12 0.65 3.47
CA ARG A 33 -13.07 -0.69 2.91
C ARG A 33 -11.78 -0.92 2.17
N THR A 34 -11.32 -2.16 2.19
CA THR A 34 -10.06 -2.48 1.53
C THR A 34 -10.09 -2.18 0.03
N THR A 35 -11.23 -2.46 -0.63
CA THR A 35 -11.35 -2.15 -2.05
C THR A 35 -11.29 -0.66 -2.30
N ASP A 36 -11.95 0.12 -1.46
CA ASP A 36 -11.92 1.58 -1.61
C ASP A 36 -10.51 2.10 -1.36
N ALA A 37 -9.84 1.59 -0.35
CA ALA A 37 -8.48 1.99 -0.06
C ALA A 37 -7.55 1.67 -1.22
N CYS A 38 -7.76 0.52 -1.85
CA CYS A 38 -6.99 0.12 -3.01
C CYS A 38 -7.06 1.17 -4.12
N TYR A 39 -8.26 1.58 -4.47
CA TYR A 39 -8.43 2.55 -5.55
C TYR A 39 -8.00 3.94 -5.13
N GLN A 40 -8.24 4.30 -3.89
CA GLN A 40 -7.84 5.62 -3.40
C GLN A 40 -6.33 5.79 -3.41
N CYS A 41 -5.60 4.74 -3.12
CA CYS A 41 -4.16 4.85 -3.06
C CYS A 41 -3.50 4.75 -4.44
N GLY A 42 -4.27 4.49 -5.48
CA GLY A 42 -3.75 4.51 -6.84
C GLY A 42 -3.66 3.16 -7.53
N TYR A 43 -4.08 2.10 -6.88
CA TYR A 43 -4.10 0.80 -7.53
C TYR A 43 -5.39 0.62 -8.31
N HIS A 44 -5.30 -0.10 -9.42
CA HIS A 44 -6.48 -0.36 -10.24
C HIS A 44 -6.90 -1.81 -10.19
N ASP A 45 -6.09 -2.66 -9.59
CA ASP A 45 -6.33 -4.09 -9.53
C ASP A 45 -6.19 -4.54 -8.09
N TYR A 46 -7.28 -4.99 -7.50
CA TYR A 46 -7.26 -5.39 -6.11
C TYR A 46 -6.33 -6.58 -5.86
N SER A 47 -6.25 -7.51 -6.82
CA SER A 47 -5.37 -8.67 -6.65
C SER A 47 -3.91 -8.23 -6.51
N ALA A 48 -3.49 -7.32 -7.37
CA ALA A 48 -2.12 -6.81 -7.29
C ALA A 48 -1.91 -6.05 -5.98
N PHE A 49 -2.90 -5.25 -5.60
CA PHE A 49 -2.83 -4.51 -4.36
C PHE A 49 -2.71 -5.44 -3.16
N SER A 50 -3.54 -6.47 -3.12
CA SER A 50 -3.56 -7.40 -2.00
C SER A 50 -2.21 -8.09 -1.85
N ARG A 51 -1.63 -8.55 -2.95
CA ARG A 51 -0.33 -9.21 -2.90
C ARG A 51 0.77 -8.28 -2.45
N ALA A 52 0.78 -7.05 -2.97
CA ALA A 52 1.78 -6.08 -2.58
C ALA A 52 1.64 -5.71 -1.11
N TYR A 53 0.42 -5.56 -0.67
CA TYR A 53 0.13 -5.21 0.72
C TYR A 53 0.65 -6.31 1.66
N LYS A 54 0.32 -7.55 1.34
CA LYS A 54 0.75 -8.66 2.18
C LYS A 54 2.28 -8.77 2.20
N LYS A 55 2.89 -8.54 1.06
CA LYS A 55 4.35 -8.60 0.99
C LYS A 55 5.00 -7.50 1.83
N ARG A 56 4.40 -6.32 1.82
CA ARG A 56 4.95 -5.18 2.53
C ARG A 56 4.70 -5.23 4.03
N PHE A 57 3.50 -5.59 4.43
CA PHE A 57 3.10 -5.54 5.83
C PHE A 57 2.94 -6.90 6.50
N GLN A 58 3.12 -7.97 5.75
CA GLN A 58 3.05 -9.33 6.27
C GLN A 58 1.63 -9.75 6.67
N VAL A 59 0.64 -8.96 6.30
CA VAL A 59 -0.76 -9.32 6.53
C VAL A 59 -1.57 -8.85 5.33
N SER A 60 -2.69 -9.50 5.07
CA SER A 60 -3.54 -9.09 3.98
C SER A 60 -4.32 -7.83 4.36
N PRO A 61 -4.76 -7.04 3.36
CA PRO A 61 -5.56 -5.85 3.67
C PRO A 61 -6.82 -6.19 4.45
N ARG A 62 -7.44 -7.31 4.15
CA ARG A 62 -8.66 -7.72 4.84
C ARG A 62 -8.41 -8.03 6.30
N ALA A 63 -7.29 -8.66 6.58
CA ALA A 63 -6.93 -8.95 7.96
C ALA A 63 -6.71 -7.67 8.74
N ASP A 64 -6.05 -6.70 8.11
CA ASP A 64 -5.82 -5.41 8.74
C ASP A 64 -7.13 -4.66 8.93
N GLN A 65 -8.06 -4.77 8.00
CA GLN A 65 -9.35 -4.13 8.14
C GLN A 65 -10.12 -4.69 9.32
N THR A 66 -10.08 -5.99 9.48
CA THR A 66 -10.77 -6.62 10.59
C THR A 66 -10.19 -6.13 11.92
N LYS A 67 -8.88 -6.05 12.00
CA LYS A 67 -8.24 -5.52 13.20
C LYS A 67 -8.61 -4.06 13.43
N GLY A 68 -8.62 -3.28 12.36
CA GLY A 68 -8.95 -1.87 12.46
C GLY A 68 -10.39 -1.64 12.89
N ALA A 69 -11.27 -2.56 12.54
CA ALA A 69 -12.68 -2.45 12.89
C ALA A 69 -12.92 -2.73 14.37
N GLN A 70 -11.95 -3.34 15.00
CA GLN A 70 -12.06 -3.60 16.42
C GLN A 70 -11.90 -2.30 17.19
#